data_6c6d933c11cdba5d4dbaa1d841c5705f
#
_entry.id   6c6d933c11cdba5d4dbaa1d841c5705f
#
_cell.length_a   1.000
_cell.length_b   1.000
_cell.length_c   1.000
_cell.angle_alpha   90.00
_cell.angle_beta   90.00
_cell.angle_gamma   90.00
#
_symmetry.space_group_name_H-M   'P 1'
#
loop_
_entity.id
_entity.type
_entity.pdbx_description
1 polymer ?
#
loop_
_entity_poly.entity_id
_entity_poly.type
_entity_poly.pdbx_seq_one_letter_code
_entity_poly.pdbx_strand_id
1 'polypeptide(L)'
;MRILVDGDIVAYRAAYSTEGETAETAKEKADELMDNIAFDTTTRGEELEVFLTGKGNFRYDLSPTYKANRKDTPRPEHLGLVREHLVEAWDAVVSKGQEADDLIAIRATELAYDCTIVSTDKDFKQIPCRHYNPNKGEWVSVGEFEGTMFFYSQIVMGDRADNIEGIHGIGPVKAKRLLSECTTEQELYDKVLGAYDNDEERVITNARLLWLRRKEEDVWYPPNQR
;
A
#
# COMPACT_ATOMS: atom_id res chain seq x y z
N MET A 1 -18.73 -9.74 2.46
CA MET A 1 -17.40 -9.31 1.94
C MET A 1 -17.30 -7.80 2.09
N ARG A 2 -16.14 -7.26 2.41
CA ARG A 2 -15.87 -5.80 2.55
C ARG A 2 -15.04 -5.31 1.37
N ILE A 3 -15.24 -4.07 0.98
CA ILE A 3 -14.45 -3.38 -0.03
C ILE A 3 -13.62 -2.31 0.69
N LEU A 4 -12.31 -2.50 0.76
CA LEU A 4 -11.38 -1.62 1.44
C LEU A 4 -10.77 -0.66 0.42
N VAL A 5 -11.10 0.62 0.52
CA VAL A 5 -10.73 1.64 -0.48
C VAL A 5 -9.58 2.48 0.05
N ASP A 6 -8.51 2.53 -0.72
CA ASP A 6 -7.44 3.52 -0.55
C ASP A 6 -7.98 4.90 -0.94
N GLY A 7 -8.40 5.67 0.07
CA GLY A 7 -8.98 7.00 -0.12
C GLY A 7 -7.95 8.03 -0.59
N ASP A 8 -6.66 7.80 -0.35
CA ASP A 8 -5.63 8.73 -0.82
C ASP A 8 -5.55 8.76 -2.35
N ILE A 9 -5.71 7.61 -3.04
CA ILE A 9 -5.76 7.61 -4.51
C ILE A 9 -6.97 8.36 -5.05
N VAL A 10 -8.12 8.27 -4.37
CA VAL A 10 -9.33 9.01 -4.74
C VAL A 10 -9.11 10.50 -4.55
N ALA A 11 -8.62 10.90 -3.36
CA ALA A 11 -8.39 12.29 -3.01
C ALA A 11 -7.39 12.97 -3.96
N TYR A 12 -6.25 12.34 -4.21
CA TYR A 12 -5.26 12.88 -5.13
C TYR A 12 -5.78 12.97 -6.56
N ARG A 13 -6.47 11.92 -7.04
CA ARG A 13 -7.01 11.90 -8.40
C ARG A 13 -8.08 12.96 -8.61
N ALA A 14 -9.01 13.12 -7.66
CA ALA A 14 -10.03 14.16 -7.72
C ALA A 14 -9.39 15.55 -7.74
N ALA A 15 -8.48 15.83 -6.79
CA ALA A 15 -7.85 17.14 -6.68
C ALA A 15 -6.96 17.50 -7.88
N TYR A 16 -6.16 16.53 -8.42
CA TYR A 16 -5.35 16.80 -9.62
C TYR A 16 -6.18 16.97 -10.89
N SER A 17 -7.27 16.21 -11.05
CA SER A 17 -8.09 16.30 -12.26
C SER A 17 -8.94 17.57 -12.33
N THR A 18 -9.07 18.28 -11.22
CA THR A 18 -9.86 19.54 -11.09
C THR A 18 -8.97 20.72 -10.70
N GLU A 19 -7.67 20.65 -11.00
CA GLU A 19 -6.72 21.72 -10.72
C GLU A 19 -7.17 23.01 -11.44
N GLY A 20 -7.26 24.12 -10.69
CA GLY A 20 -7.75 25.41 -11.21
C GLY A 20 -9.28 25.53 -11.33
N GLU A 21 -10.05 24.53 -10.92
CA GLU A 21 -11.51 24.59 -10.81
C GLU A 21 -11.93 24.93 -9.38
N THR A 22 -13.22 24.83 -9.06
CA THR A 22 -13.72 25.13 -7.71
C THR A 22 -13.52 23.94 -6.76
N ALA A 23 -13.49 24.23 -5.45
CA ALA A 23 -13.46 23.18 -4.43
C ALA A 23 -14.69 22.25 -4.51
N GLU A 24 -15.84 22.79 -4.90
CA GLU A 24 -17.06 21.99 -5.07
C GLU A 24 -16.92 21.00 -6.22
N THR A 25 -16.37 21.43 -7.36
CA THR A 25 -16.07 20.54 -8.48
C THR A 25 -15.10 19.41 -8.07
N ALA A 26 -14.13 19.72 -7.20
CA ALA A 26 -13.21 18.71 -6.71
C ALA A 26 -13.90 17.66 -5.80
N LYS A 27 -14.86 18.08 -4.97
CA LYS A 27 -15.68 17.19 -4.14
C LYS A 27 -16.61 16.32 -4.99
N GLU A 28 -17.33 16.93 -5.93
CA GLU A 28 -18.18 16.21 -6.89
C GLU A 28 -17.38 15.15 -7.67
N LYS A 29 -16.13 15.47 -8.02
CA LYS A 29 -15.23 14.52 -8.67
C LYS A 29 -14.82 13.37 -7.76
N ALA A 30 -14.63 13.62 -6.47
CA ALA A 30 -14.37 12.54 -5.51
C ALA A 30 -15.59 11.62 -5.37
N ASP A 31 -16.80 12.18 -5.31
CA ASP A 31 -18.04 11.39 -5.26
C ASP A 31 -18.22 10.57 -6.54
N GLU A 32 -17.98 11.13 -7.73
CA GLU A 32 -18.01 10.38 -8.99
C GLU A 32 -17.04 9.19 -8.98
N LEU A 33 -15.83 9.39 -8.46
CA LEU A 33 -14.82 8.32 -8.38
C LEU A 33 -15.24 7.23 -7.39
N MET A 34 -15.81 7.61 -6.26
CA MET A 34 -16.30 6.66 -5.26
C MET A 34 -17.53 5.89 -5.76
N ASP A 35 -18.47 6.55 -6.43
CA ASP A 35 -19.62 5.90 -7.05
C ASP A 35 -19.21 4.90 -8.12
N ASN A 36 -18.22 5.23 -8.94
CA ASN A 36 -17.65 4.29 -9.93
C ASN A 36 -16.99 3.09 -9.25
N ILE A 37 -16.24 3.30 -8.17
CA ILE A 37 -15.67 2.20 -7.38
C ILE A 37 -16.78 1.32 -6.81
N ALA A 38 -17.82 1.92 -6.22
CA ALA A 38 -18.97 1.20 -5.70
C ALA A 38 -19.67 0.39 -6.79
N PHE A 39 -19.93 0.98 -7.94
CA PHE A 39 -20.54 0.32 -9.09
C PHE A 39 -19.73 -0.90 -9.57
N ASP A 40 -18.41 -0.74 -9.68
CA ASP A 40 -17.53 -1.78 -10.20
C ASP A 40 -17.30 -2.93 -9.20
N THR A 41 -17.37 -2.66 -7.89
CA THR A 41 -16.93 -3.61 -6.85
C THR A 41 -18.06 -4.20 -6.02
N THR A 42 -19.24 -3.56 -5.96
CA THR A 42 -20.38 -4.06 -5.18
C THR A 42 -21.43 -4.73 -6.07
N THR A 43 -21.77 -5.97 -5.78
CA THR A 43 -22.77 -6.74 -6.53
C THR A 43 -23.91 -7.25 -5.65
N ARG A 44 -23.69 -7.39 -4.34
CA ARG A 44 -24.63 -8.04 -3.41
C ARG A 44 -24.76 -7.31 -2.06
N GLY A 45 -24.52 -5.98 -2.04
CA GLY A 45 -24.61 -5.18 -0.82
C GLY A 45 -23.34 -5.27 0.04
N GLU A 46 -22.19 -5.42 -0.61
CA GLU A 46 -20.90 -5.22 0.03
C GLU A 46 -20.78 -3.78 0.53
N GLU A 47 -20.14 -3.59 1.67
CA GLU A 47 -19.93 -2.28 2.27
C GLU A 47 -18.52 -1.78 1.95
N LEU A 48 -18.42 -0.48 1.62
CA LEU A 48 -17.14 0.20 1.42
C LEU A 48 -16.64 0.73 2.76
N GLU A 49 -15.34 0.51 3.01
CA GLU A 49 -14.59 1.12 4.10
C GLU A 49 -13.46 1.94 3.47
N VAL A 50 -13.43 3.25 3.70
CA VAL A 50 -12.48 4.18 3.08
C VAL A 50 -11.40 4.55 4.08
N PHE A 51 -10.14 4.59 3.65
CA PHE A 51 -9.01 4.88 4.53
C PHE A 51 -8.16 6.00 3.97
N LEU A 52 -7.70 6.90 4.85
CA LEU A 52 -6.87 8.04 4.52
C LEU A 52 -5.63 8.09 5.41
N THR A 53 -4.49 8.43 4.85
CA THR A 53 -3.25 8.65 5.61
C THR A 53 -3.37 9.91 6.47
N GLY A 54 -3.16 9.80 7.76
CA GLY A 54 -3.19 10.91 8.71
C GLY A 54 -1.81 11.48 9.05
N LYS A 55 -1.67 11.89 10.29
CA LYS A 55 -0.41 12.47 10.80
C LYS A 55 0.48 11.41 11.45
N GLY A 56 1.79 11.57 11.23
CA GLY A 56 2.80 10.66 11.77
C GLY A 56 2.94 9.39 10.93
N ASN A 57 4.15 8.82 10.95
CA ASN A 57 4.45 7.56 10.30
C ASN A 57 5.71 6.99 10.95
N PHE A 58 5.59 5.82 11.57
CA PHE A 58 6.69 5.14 12.25
C PHE A 58 7.91 4.88 11.35
N ARG A 59 7.72 4.84 10.02
CA ARG A 59 8.81 4.65 9.06
C ARG A 59 9.84 5.78 9.07
N TYR A 60 9.44 7.00 9.50
CA TYR A 60 10.40 8.11 9.68
C TYR A 60 11.38 7.90 10.83
N ASP A 61 10.97 7.11 11.85
CA ASP A 61 11.85 6.75 12.96
C ASP A 61 12.83 5.64 12.54
N LEU A 62 12.46 4.81 11.57
CA LEU A 62 13.32 3.77 11.01
C LEU A 62 14.33 4.34 10.00
N SER A 63 13.91 5.33 9.20
CA SER A 63 14.75 5.97 8.20
C SER A 63 14.36 7.43 7.99
N PRO A 64 15.22 8.38 8.38
CA PRO A 64 14.96 9.81 8.15
C PRO A 64 14.85 10.20 6.66
N THR A 65 15.34 9.33 5.77
CA THR A 65 15.28 9.55 4.32
C THR A 65 14.05 8.95 3.66
N TYR A 66 13.19 8.23 4.42
CA TYR A 66 11.94 7.68 3.90
C TYR A 66 11.09 8.78 3.27
N LYS A 67 10.67 8.58 2.01
CA LYS A 67 9.88 9.55 1.21
C LYS A 67 10.50 10.97 1.12
N ALA A 68 11.81 11.14 1.39
CA ALA A 68 12.45 12.46 1.35
C ALA A 68 12.40 13.11 -0.04
N ASN A 69 12.37 12.30 -1.10
CA ASN A 69 12.23 12.72 -2.49
C ASN A 69 10.85 13.34 -2.83
N ARG A 70 9.86 13.24 -1.94
CA ARG A 70 8.51 13.80 -2.13
C ARG A 70 8.33 15.17 -1.47
N LYS A 71 9.31 15.67 -0.70
CA LYS A 71 9.18 16.92 0.09
C LYS A 71 8.87 18.14 -0.75
N ASP A 72 9.45 18.22 -1.95
CA ASP A 72 9.31 19.36 -2.85
C ASP A 72 8.21 19.15 -3.91
N THR A 73 7.43 18.05 -3.83
CA THR A 73 6.35 17.81 -4.77
C THR A 73 5.14 18.68 -4.39
N PRO A 74 4.68 19.58 -5.28
CA PRO A 74 3.49 20.37 -5.02
C PRO A 74 2.28 19.48 -4.76
N ARG A 75 1.45 19.88 -3.83
CA ARG A 75 0.17 19.22 -3.58
C ARG A 75 -0.92 19.94 -4.37
N PRO A 76 -1.91 19.22 -4.90
CA PRO A 76 -3.03 19.87 -5.58
C PRO A 76 -3.78 20.79 -4.64
N GLU A 77 -4.34 21.89 -5.18
CA GLU A 77 -4.94 22.98 -4.42
C GLU A 77 -6.04 22.50 -3.46
N HIS A 78 -6.94 21.64 -3.93
CA HIS A 78 -8.11 21.21 -3.17
C HIS A 78 -7.95 19.91 -2.40
N LEU A 79 -6.74 19.33 -2.34
CA LEU A 79 -6.50 18.03 -1.70
C LEU A 79 -7.02 17.95 -0.26
N GLY A 80 -6.79 19.01 0.54
CA GLY A 80 -7.27 19.05 1.93
C GLY A 80 -8.80 18.97 2.03
N LEU A 81 -9.49 19.78 1.22
CA LEU A 81 -10.95 19.84 1.20
C LEU A 81 -11.58 18.53 0.68
N VAL A 82 -10.98 17.91 -0.32
CA VAL A 82 -11.43 16.60 -0.82
C VAL A 82 -11.27 15.52 0.25
N ARG A 83 -10.18 15.52 1.00
CA ARG A 83 -9.98 14.57 2.11
C ARG A 83 -10.99 14.77 3.24
N GLU A 84 -11.28 16.02 3.60
CA GLU A 84 -12.33 16.36 4.57
C GLU A 84 -13.69 15.87 4.07
N HIS A 85 -14.01 16.08 2.80
CA HIS A 85 -15.23 15.61 2.18
C HIS A 85 -15.36 14.06 2.23
N LEU A 86 -14.28 13.33 1.96
CA LEU A 86 -14.29 11.86 2.08
C LEU A 86 -14.56 11.41 3.53
N VAL A 87 -14.10 12.15 4.53
CA VAL A 87 -14.41 11.85 5.94
C VAL A 87 -15.89 12.12 6.23
N GLU A 88 -16.45 13.24 5.75
CA GLU A 88 -17.82 13.67 6.04
C GLU A 88 -18.88 12.88 5.26
N ALA A 89 -18.63 12.60 3.98
CA ALA A 89 -19.60 11.98 3.08
C ALA A 89 -19.45 10.47 2.94
N TRP A 90 -18.23 9.95 3.14
CA TRP A 90 -17.91 8.52 2.93
C TRP A 90 -17.36 7.83 4.19
N ASP A 91 -17.49 8.46 5.36
CA ASP A 91 -17.04 7.94 6.66
C ASP A 91 -15.58 7.47 6.66
N ALA A 92 -14.70 8.16 5.89
CA ALA A 92 -13.31 7.74 5.73
C ALA A 92 -12.55 7.77 7.06
N VAL A 93 -11.89 6.67 7.37
CA VAL A 93 -11.06 6.51 8.57
C VAL A 93 -9.67 7.08 8.33
N VAL A 94 -9.24 8.00 9.18
CA VAL A 94 -7.92 8.63 9.08
C VAL A 94 -6.92 7.95 10.01
N SER A 95 -5.80 7.49 9.46
CA SER A 95 -4.75 6.80 10.22
C SER A 95 -4.03 7.74 11.20
N LYS A 96 -3.38 7.16 12.21
CA LYS A 96 -2.53 7.87 13.19
C LYS A 96 -1.24 7.10 13.39
N GLY A 97 -0.09 7.78 13.20
CA GLY A 97 1.22 7.16 13.39
C GLY A 97 1.62 6.11 12.34
N GLN A 98 0.80 5.90 11.33
CA GLN A 98 1.00 4.97 10.22
C GLN A 98 0.28 5.45 8.97
N GLU A 99 0.48 4.80 7.83
CA GLU A 99 -0.17 5.15 6.58
C GLU A 99 -1.55 4.48 6.44
N ALA A 100 -2.38 4.94 5.49
CA ALA A 100 -3.64 4.29 5.16
C ALA A 100 -3.44 2.83 4.75
N ASP A 101 -2.33 2.56 4.06
CA ASP A 101 -1.97 1.22 3.57
C ASP A 101 -1.82 0.22 4.72
N ASP A 102 -1.25 0.66 5.86
CA ASP A 102 -1.16 -0.17 7.06
C ASP A 102 -2.54 -0.45 7.65
N LEU A 103 -3.43 0.55 7.74
CA LEU A 103 -4.80 0.33 8.21
C LEU A 103 -5.58 -0.63 7.32
N ILE A 104 -5.47 -0.47 6.00
CA ILE A 104 -6.11 -1.36 5.03
C ILE A 104 -5.59 -2.80 5.20
N ALA A 105 -4.29 -2.97 5.36
CA ALA A 105 -3.68 -4.28 5.55
C ALA A 105 -4.07 -4.93 6.90
N ILE A 106 -4.13 -4.15 7.99
CA ILE A 106 -4.65 -4.58 9.28
C ILE A 106 -6.11 -5.03 9.14
N ARG A 107 -6.94 -4.19 8.51
CA ARG A 107 -8.35 -4.50 8.32
C ARG A 107 -8.57 -5.74 7.46
N ALA A 108 -7.80 -5.93 6.39
CA ALA A 108 -7.83 -7.13 5.57
C ALA A 108 -7.48 -8.39 6.39
N THR A 109 -6.52 -8.28 7.30
CA THR A 109 -6.12 -9.39 8.20
C THR A 109 -7.22 -9.72 9.20
N GLU A 110 -7.88 -8.72 9.80
CA GLU A 110 -9.03 -8.91 10.69
C GLU A 110 -10.21 -9.62 10.00
N LEU A 111 -10.38 -9.37 8.71
CA LEU A 111 -11.38 -10.02 7.87
C LEU A 111 -10.95 -11.41 7.36
N ALA A 112 -9.83 -11.95 7.85
CA ALA A 112 -9.23 -13.19 7.35
C ALA A 112 -9.08 -13.18 5.81
N TYR A 113 -8.79 -12.00 5.26
CA TYR A 113 -8.63 -11.73 3.82
C TYR A 113 -9.89 -11.93 2.96
N ASP A 114 -11.08 -12.09 3.58
CA ASP A 114 -12.37 -12.10 2.87
C ASP A 114 -12.81 -10.66 2.52
N CYS A 115 -12.00 -10.01 1.71
CA CYS A 115 -12.21 -8.62 1.27
C CYS A 115 -11.68 -8.39 -0.15
N THR A 116 -11.99 -7.22 -0.68
CA THR A 116 -11.35 -6.66 -1.88
C THR A 116 -10.67 -5.36 -1.51
N ILE A 117 -9.38 -5.23 -1.84
CA ILE A 117 -8.65 -3.95 -1.72
C ILE A 117 -8.75 -3.21 -3.06
N VAL A 118 -9.17 -1.95 -2.99
CA VAL A 118 -9.27 -1.04 -4.14
C VAL A 118 -8.14 -0.02 -4.04
N SER A 119 -7.11 -0.20 -4.84
CA SER A 119 -5.97 0.72 -4.92
C SER A 119 -5.24 0.60 -6.26
N THR A 120 -4.49 1.63 -6.61
CA THR A 120 -3.52 1.60 -7.71
C THR A 120 -2.12 1.25 -7.23
N ASP A 121 -1.90 1.21 -5.91
CA ASP A 121 -0.61 0.90 -5.34
C ASP A 121 -0.30 -0.60 -5.44
N LYS A 122 0.88 -0.90 -5.99
CA LYS A 122 1.39 -2.26 -6.15
C LYS A 122 1.70 -2.93 -4.81
N ASP A 123 1.95 -2.14 -3.76
CA ASP A 123 2.45 -2.64 -2.48
C ASP A 123 1.39 -3.49 -1.75
N PHE A 124 0.12 -3.25 -2.05
CA PHE A 124 -0.97 -4.11 -1.60
C PHE A 124 -0.90 -5.56 -2.11
N LYS A 125 -0.08 -5.87 -3.12
CA LYS A 125 0.17 -7.27 -3.52
C LYS A 125 0.85 -8.12 -2.45
N GLN A 126 1.27 -7.53 -1.33
CA GLN A 126 1.65 -8.26 -0.13
C GLN A 126 0.44 -8.91 0.57
N ILE A 127 -0.79 -8.45 0.32
CA ILE A 127 -2.00 -8.88 1.02
C ILE A 127 -2.71 -9.97 0.21
N PRO A 128 -2.92 -11.18 0.79
CA PRO A 128 -3.51 -12.30 0.06
C PRO A 128 -5.03 -12.22 -0.01
N CYS A 129 -5.55 -11.31 -0.83
CA CYS A 129 -6.97 -11.12 -1.07
C CYS A 129 -7.24 -10.78 -2.54
N ARG A 130 -8.46 -10.36 -2.83
CA ARG A 130 -8.81 -9.78 -4.13
C ARG A 130 -8.40 -8.32 -4.18
N HIS A 131 -7.91 -7.88 -5.33
CA HIS A 131 -7.52 -6.50 -5.60
C HIS A 131 -8.23 -5.99 -6.84
N TYR A 132 -8.64 -4.73 -6.80
CA TYR A 132 -9.20 -4.02 -7.92
C TYR A 132 -8.42 -2.72 -8.18
N ASN A 133 -7.95 -2.54 -9.40
CA ASN A 133 -7.31 -1.30 -9.84
C ASN A 133 -8.33 -0.43 -10.58
N PRO A 134 -8.85 0.64 -9.97
CA PRO A 134 -9.92 1.45 -10.56
C PRO A 134 -9.47 2.28 -11.77
N ASN A 135 -8.15 2.49 -11.96
CA ASN A 135 -7.65 3.20 -13.12
C ASN A 135 -7.61 2.35 -14.39
N LYS A 136 -7.52 1.03 -14.22
CA LYS A 136 -7.40 0.07 -15.32
C LYS A 136 -8.62 -0.82 -15.50
N GLY A 137 -9.50 -0.88 -14.49
CA GLY A 137 -10.59 -1.84 -14.42
C GLY A 137 -10.10 -3.28 -14.26
N GLU A 138 -8.92 -3.48 -13.66
CA GLU A 138 -8.27 -4.79 -13.56
C GLU A 138 -8.50 -5.44 -12.19
N TRP A 139 -8.86 -6.72 -12.21
CA TRP A 139 -8.98 -7.56 -11.03
C TRP A 139 -7.82 -8.54 -10.94
N VAL A 140 -7.26 -8.67 -9.75
CA VAL A 140 -6.20 -9.63 -9.43
C VAL A 140 -6.53 -10.31 -8.11
N SER A 141 -6.28 -11.62 -8.01
CA SER A 141 -6.31 -12.34 -6.74
C SER A 141 -4.89 -12.75 -6.39
N VAL A 142 -4.48 -12.48 -5.17
CA VAL A 142 -3.14 -12.78 -4.65
C VAL A 142 -3.25 -13.90 -3.61
N GLY A 143 -2.46 -14.96 -3.77
CA GLY A 143 -2.34 -16.03 -2.79
C GLY A 143 -1.32 -15.70 -1.68
N GLU A 144 -1.38 -16.42 -0.55
CA GLU A 144 -0.51 -16.16 0.61
C GLU A 144 0.98 -16.19 0.25
N PHE A 145 1.42 -17.25 -0.41
CA PHE A 145 2.84 -17.36 -0.78
C PHE A 145 3.23 -16.37 -1.88
N GLU A 146 2.30 -16.04 -2.78
CA GLU A 146 2.53 -15.03 -3.81
C GLU A 146 2.75 -13.64 -3.18
N GLY A 147 1.92 -13.27 -2.20
CA GLY A 147 2.08 -12.02 -1.45
C GLY A 147 3.39 -11.98 -0.66
N THR A 148 3.76 -13.08 -0.02
CA THR A 148 5.04 -13.21 0.67
C THR A 148 6.20 -13.07 -0.31
N MET A 149 6.19 -13.76 -1.44
CA MET A 149 7.22 -13.65 -2.48
C MET A 149 7.32 -12.23 -3.04
N PHE A 150 6.19 -11.55 -3.21
CA PHE A 150 6.17 -10.15 -3.65
C PHE A 150 6.87 -9.25 -2.63
N PHE A 151 6.59 -9.40 -1.34
CA PHE A 151 7.27 -8.65 -0.27
C PHE A 151 8.78 -8.85 -0.29
N TYR A 152 9.27 -10.09 -0.36
CA TYR A 152 10.70 -10.37 -0.46
C TYR A 152 11.33 -9.85 -1.76
N SER A 153 10.57 -9.82 -2.84
CA SER A 153 11.00 -9.18 -4.09
C SER A 153 11.21 -7.68 -3.91
N GLN A 154 10.34 -7.01 -3.15
CA GLN A 154 10.50 -5.58 -2.85
C GLN A 154 11.76 -5.31 -2.00
N ILE A 155 12.09 -6.17 -1.04
CA ILE A 155 13.30 -5.99 -0.22
C ILE A 155 14.54 -5.92 -1.11
N VAL A 156 14.70 -6.81 -2.09
CA VAL A 156 15.87 -6.80 -2.97
C VAL A 156 15.84 -5.69 -4.03
N MET A 157 14.64 -5.29 -4.48
CA MET A 157 14.50 -4.21 -5.47
C MET A 157 14.61 -2.82 -4.84
N GLY A 158 14.23 -2.69 -3.58
CA GLY A 158 13.92 -1.41 -2.96
C GLY A 158 12.65 -0.78 -3.54
N ASP A 159 12.35 0.44 -3.11
CA ASP A 159 11.30 1.28 -3.67
C ASP A 159 11.77 2.72 -3.89
N ARG A 160 11.89 3.11 -5.16
CA ARG A 160 12.33 4.47 -5.51
C ARG A 160 11.31 5.54 -5.15
N ALA A 161 10.01 5.19 -5.17
CA ALA A 161 8.96 6.12 -4.82
C ALA A 161 9.01 6.50 -3.34
N ASP A 162 9.46 5.58 -2.49
CA ASP A 162 9.59 5.76 -1.06
C ASP A 162 11.04 6.02 -0.60
N ASN A 163 11.95 6.18 -1.57
CA ASN A 163 13.38 6.39 -1.31
C ASN A 163 14.01 5.26 -0.49
N ILE A 164 13.61 4.00 -0.76
CA ILE A 164 14.17 2.80 -0.16
C ILE A 164 15.15 2.17 -1.16
N GLU A 165 16.42 2.11 -0.78
CA GLU A 165 17.45 1.59 -1.65
C GLU A 165 17.54 0.06 -1.57
N GLY A 166 17.29 -0.63 -2.70
CA GLY A 166 17.52 -2.07 -2.84
C GLY A 166 18.95 -2.42 -3.24
N ILE A 167 19.11 -3.62 -3.82
CA ILE A 167 20.40 -4.07 -4.35
C ILE A 167 20.60 -3.48 -5.74
N HIS A 168 21.76 -2.84 -5.96
CA HIS A 168 22.08 -2.22 -7.24
C HIS A 168 21.93 -3.20 -8.42
N GLY A 169 21.22 -2.77 -9.44
CA GLY A 169 21.03 -3.56 -10.66
C GLY A 169 20.04 -4.73 -10.55
N ILE A 170 19.32 -4.88 -9.42
CA ILE A 170 18.21 -5.83 -9.27
C ILE A 170 16.87 -5.10 -9.49
N GLY A 171 16.23 -5.41 -10.61
CA GLY A 171 14.87 -4.99 -10.91
C GLY A 171 13.92 -6.20 -10.92
N PRO A 172 12.64 -6.02 -11.31
CA PRO A 172 11.60 -7.05 -11.18
C PRO A 172 11.96 -8.41 -11.79
N VAL A 173 12.59 -8.41 -12.98
CA VAL A 173 12.98 -9.66 -13.67
C VAL A 173 14.03 -10.42 -12.89
N LYS A 174 15.05 -9.71 -12.36
CA LYS A 174 16.11 -10.37 -11.59
C LYS A 174 15.63 -10.81 -10.22
N ALA A 175 14.79 -10.01 -9.55
CA ALA A 175 14.19 -10.38 -8.27
C ALA A 175 13.33 -11.64 -8.42
N LYS A 176 12.45 -11.67 -9.43
CA LYS A 176 11.66 -12.87 -9.73
C LYS A 176 12.53 -14.11 -9.98
N ARG A 177 13.59 -13.98 -10.76
CA ARG A 177 14.51 -15.10 -11.04
C ARG A 177 15.26 -15.55 -9.78
N LEU A 178 15.67 -14.62 -8.91
CA LEU A 178 16.36 -14.93 -7.66
C LEU A 178 15.49 -15.80 -6.73
N LEU A 179 14.19 -15.49 -6.68
CA LEU A 179 13.26 -16.11 -5.73
C LEU A 179 12.41 -17.24 -6.32
N SER A 180 12.51 -17.51 -7.63
CA SER A 180 11.60 -18.42 -8.37
C SER A 180 11.61 -19.87 -7.88
N GLU A 181 12.69 -20.33 -7.25
CA GLU A 181 12.84 -21.70 -6.76
C GLU A 181 12.43 -21.86 -5.29
N CYS A 182 12.16 -20.73 -4.59
CA CYS A 182 11.76 -20.77 -3.19
C CYS A 182 10.31 -21.24 -3.05
N THR A 183 10.06 -22.09 -2.06
CA THR A 183 8.75 -22.68 -1.73
C THR A 183 8.30 -22.35 -0.32
N THR A 184 9.19 -21.83 0.52
CA THR A 184 8.93 -21.42 1.90
C THR A 184 9.41 -20.00 2.16
N GLU A 185 8.86 -19.34 3.18
CA GLU A 185 9.31 -18.02 3.60
C GLU A 185 10.77 -18.03 4.07
N GLN A 186 11.21 -19.09 4.73
CA GLN A 186 12.61 -19.22 5.16
C GLN A 186 13.57 -19.23 3.98
N GLU A 187 13.26 -19.97 2.91
CA GLU A 187 14.07 -19.97 1.69
C GLU A 187 14.12 -18.61 1.02
N LEU A 188 13.00 -17.85 1.01
CA LEU A 188 12.97 -16.49 0.51
C LEU A 188 13.89 -15.58 1.33
N TYR A 189 13.83 -15.67 2.65
CA TYR A 189 14.70 -14.90 3.55
C TYR A 189 16.17 -15.22 3.34
N ASP A 190 16.55 -16.51 3.30
CA ASP A 190 17.93 -16.95 3.13
C ASP A 190 18.49 -16.49 1.77
N LYS A 191 17.70 -16.55 0.71
CA LYS A 191 18.09 -16.02 -0.62
C LYS A 191 18.29 -14.52 -0.61
N VAL A 192 17.40 -13.77 0.04
CA VAL A 192 17.51 -12.32 0.16
C VAL A 192 18.72 -11.94 1.00
N LEU A 193 18.93 -12.59 2.15
CA LEU A 193 20.09 -12.36 3.02
C LEU A 193 21.41 -12.63 2.28
N GLY A 194 21.50 -13.75 1.56
CA GLY A 194 22.66 -14.04 0.73
C GLY A 194 22.90 -13.01 -0.38
N ALA A 195 21.85 -12.47 -0.99
CA ALA A 195 21.95 -11.43 -2.01
C ALA A 195 22.43 -10.08 -1.45
N TYR A 196 22.25 -9.84 -0.15
CA TYR A 196 22.80 -8.69 0.59
C TYR A 196 24.17 -8.98 1.22
N ASP A 197 24.91 -10.00 0.76
CA ASP A 197 26.20 -10.40 1.32
C ASP A 197 26.15 -10.66 2.85
N ASN A 198 25.00 -11.13 3.34
CA ASN A 198 24.65 -11.36 4.75
C ASN A 198 24.61 -10.09 5.63
N ASP A 199 24.37 -8.94 5.04
CA ASP A 199 24.04 -7.69 5.76
C ASP A 199 22.58 -7.74 6.28
N GLU A 200 22.41 -8.45 7.41
CA GLU A 200 21.09 -8.68 8.03
C GLU A 200 20.44 -7.37 8.49
N GLU A 201 21.24 -6.41 8.97
CA GLU A 201 20.72 -5.11 9.43
C GLU A 201 20.01 -4.35 8.30
N ARG A 202 20.63 -4.34 7.12
CA ARG A 202 20.05 -3.71 5.93
C ARG A 202 18.80 -4.44 5.44
N VAL A 203 18.80 -5.78 5.47
CA VAL A 203 17.63 -6.59 5.12
C VAL A 203 16.46 -6.28 6.06
N ILE A 204 16.69 -6.26 7.38
CA ILE A 204 15.67 -5.98 8.39
C ILE A 204 15.13 -4.55 8.24
N THR A 205 16.02 -3.57 8.02
CA THR A 205 15.61 -2.17 7.82
C THR A 205 14.70 -2.04 6.61
N ASN A 206 15.10 -2.56 5.45
CA ASN A 206 14.29 -2.52 4.24
C ASN A 206 12.98 -3.28 4.41
N ALA A 207 13.02 -4.46 5.04
CA ALA A 207 11.83 -5.24 5.33
C ALA A 207 10.83 -4.44 6.18
N ARG A 208 11.26 -3.80 7.26
CA ARG A 208 10.40 -2.99 8.13
C ARG A 208 9.83 -1.74 7.46
N LEU A 209 10.57 -1.14 6.54
CA LEU A 209 10.10 0.01 5.75
C LEU A 209 9.03 -0.39 4.73
N LEU A 210 9.14 -1.59 4.13
CA LEU A 210 8.27 -2.10 3.09
C LEU A 210 7.06 -2.89 3.63
N TRP A 211 7.16 -3.40 4.86
CA TRP A 211 6.12 -4.22 5.47
C TRP A 211 4.83 -3.43 5.67
N LEU A 212 3.73 -3.92 5.13
CA LEU A 212 2.39 -3.47 5.50
C LEU A 212 1.96 -4.21 6.75
N ARG A 213 1.61 -3.48 7.81
CA ARG A 213 1.23 -4.05 9.12
C ARG A 213 0.04 -5.00 9.01
N ARG A 214 0.03 -6.06 9.81
CA ARG A 214 -1.08 -7.02 9.89
C ARG A 214 -1.91 -6.89 11.17
N LYS A 215 -1.39 -6.15 12.13
CA LYS A 215 -2.05 -5.78 13.40
C LYS A 215 -1.49 -4.44 13.88
N GLU A 216 -2.13 -3.84 14.85
CA GLU A 216 -1.60 -2.62 15.47
C GLU A 216 -0.18 -2.84 16.00
N GLU A 217 0.68 -1.85 15.78
CA GLU A 217 2.09 -1.86 16.18
C GLU A 217 2.90 -3.07 15.66
N ASP A 218 2.42 -3.70 14.59
CA ASP A 218 3.11 -4.84 13.97
C ASP A 218 4.50 -4.45 13.47
N VAL A 219 5.50 -5.23 13.89
CA VAL A 219 6.88 -5.07 13.43
C VAL A 219 7.32 -6.36 12.77
N TRP A 220 7.87 -6.24 11.58
CA TRP A 220 8.39 -7.41 10.87
C TRP A 220 9.67 -7.95 11.53
N TYR A 221 9.75 -9.27 11.66
CA TYR A 221 10.92 -10.01 12.12
C TYR A 221 11.29 -11.11 11.11
N PRO A 222 12.58 -11.51 11.03
CA PRO A 222 12.99 -12.67 10.26
C PRO A 222 12.21 -13.93 10.63
N PRO A 223 11.95 -14.87 9.68
CA PRO A 223 11.16 -16.08 9.95
C PRO A 223 11.69 -16.93 11.10
N ASN A 224 12.99 -16.99 11.27
CA ASN A 224 13.67 -17.72 12.36
C ASN A 224 13.60 -17.03 13.74
N GLN A 225 13.01 -15.84 13.82
CA GLN A 225 12.85 -15.03 15.06
C GLN A 225 11.38 -14.82 15.45
N ARG A 226 10.44 -15.44 14.76
CA ARG A 226 8.99 -15.37 15.01
C ARG A 226 8.49 -16.50 15.88
#